data_b60d1213d3d88844218e0d695a4f9e78
#
_entry.id   b60d1213d3d88844218e0d695a4f9e78
#
_cell.length_a   1.000
_cell.length_b   1.000
_cell.length_c   1.000
_cell.angle_alpha   90.00
_cell.angle_beta   90.00
_cell.angle_gamma   90.00
#
_symmetry.space_group_name_H-M   'P 1'
#
loop_
_entity.id
_entity.type
_entity.pdbx_description
1 polymer ?
#
loop_
_entity_poly.entity_id
_entity_poly.type
_entity_poly.pdbx_seq_one_letter_code
_entity_poly.pdbx_strand_id
1 'polypeptide(L)'
;MKRFTFALAPITAALLSFNAGAANHNHDQQRAIVFPGETVQSTLPSEVEPSTTQALKVGQKINNLYERQFDNSKATVQKLGKNTYWIGVNYYNATVIVNEDSVMLIDPLGDGRIDALFKGVQSITNKPITTIMYSHYHLDHVGGGNQLVEMIKQNYPSVNKVRVIASQAVANKIAQHAETNENGVKTTKVPAPTDVYDLRKPKVVKFGSVKVHLIAPAGSGHTPDNTMILIPSDRVLHFADMINPDQLPFYNFAGAEHFHGYEEDLENLLGKHLGWQWDFINGGHGNIGSKQDVKDLLQYIADVRTEVGKQLEVVPYTPMLSDGNHFVWFKRWQEEITRNVHTALASKYGHMYGFNSGAVETHAAMILADMIDH
;
A
#
# COMPACT_ATOMS: atom_id res chain seq x y z
N MET A 1 2.77 -31.11 7.80
CA MET A 1 3.89 -30.31 7.25
C MET A 1 5.04 -31.24 6.95
N LYS A 2 5.29 -31.55 5.67
CA LYS A 2 6.47 -32.27 5.25
C LYS A 2 7.57 -31.21 5.04
N ARG A 3 8.63 -31.28 5.83
CA ARG A 3 9.82 -30.46 5.65
C ARG A 3 10.54 -30.95 4.41
N PHE A 4 10.68 -30.10 3.40
CA PHE A 4 11.56 -30.36 2.27
C PHE A 4 13.00 -30.03 2.70
N THR A 5 13.80 -31.05 2.89
CA THR A 5 15.23 -30.90 3.12
C THR A 5 15.91 -30.98 1.75
N PHE A 6 16.35 -29.85 1.21
CA PHE A 6 17.19 -29.82 0.04
C PHE A 6 18.60 -30.23 0.48
N ALA A 7 19.02 -31.44 0.10
CA ALA A 7 20.41 -31.85 0.23
C ALA A 7 21.22 -31.19 -0.90
N LEU A 8 22.00 -30.18 -0.57
CA LEU A 8 23.05 -29.66 -1.45
C LEU A 8 24.15 -30.73 -1.61
N ALA A 9 24.14 -31.42 -2.72
CA ALA A 9 25.29 -32.27 -3.10
C ALA A 9 26.47 -31.37 -3.50
N PRO A 10 27.69 -31.69 -3.09
CA PRO A 10 28.87 -30.92 -3.48
C PRO A 10 29.08 -30.99 -4.99
N ILE A 11 29.08 -29.86 -5.65
CA ILE A 11 29.38 -29.71 -7.07
C ILE A 11 30.89 -29.85 -7.24
N THR A 12 31.34 -31.01 -7.70
CA THR A 12 32.69 -31.19 -8.19
C THR A 12 32.80 -30.47 -9.54
N ALA A 13 33.61 -29.43 -9.61
CA ALA A 13 33.85 -28.67 -10.82
C ALA A 13 34.57 -29.55 -11.88
N ALA A 14 33.84 -29.94 -12.91
CA ALA A 14 34.42 -30.43 -14.14
C ALA A 14 34.64 -29.21 -15.07
N LEU A 15 35.88 -28.76 -15.20
CA LEU A 15 36.31 -27.80 -16.21
C LEU A 15 36.23 -28.45 -17.60
N LEU A 16 35.15 -28.21 -18.31
CA LEU A 16 35.07 -28.44 -19.75
C LEU A 16 35.17 -27.08 -20.46
N SER A 17 36.26 -26.89 -21.16
CA SER A 17 36.50 -25.78 -22.06
C SER A 17 35.54 -25.85 -23.25
N PHE A 18 34.54 -24.99 -23.27
CA PHE A 18 33.68 -24.77 -24.44
C PHE A 18 34.09 -23.49 -25.17
N ASN A 19 34.36 -23.63 -26.46
CA ASN A 19 34.51 -22.54 -27.40
C ASN A 19 33.24 -21.69 -27.39
N ALA A 20 33.37 -20.41 -27.03
CA ALA A 20 32.31 -19.44 -27.10
C ALA A 20 32.01 -19.11 -28.59
N GLY A 21 31.08 -19.84 -29.16
CA GLY A 21 30.35 -19.37 -30.32
C GLY A 21 29.45 -18.20 -29.85
N ALA A 22 29.73 -17.00 -30.33
CA ALA A 22 28.89 -15.84 -30.09
C ALA A 22 27.49 -16.10 -30.68
N ALA A 23 26.59 -16.60 -29.88
CA ALA A 23 25.18 -16.57 -30.21
C ALA A 23 24.69 -15.13 -30.02
N ASN A 24 24.38 -14.46 -31.13
CA ASN A 24 23.64 -13.20 -31.12
C ASN A 24 22.29 -13.44 -30.44
N HIS A 25 22.26 -13.26 -29.14
CA HIS A 25 21.00 -13.18 -28.40
C HIS A 25 20.43 -11.79 -28.67
N ASN A 26 19.38 -11.76 -29.49
CA ASN A 26 18.55 -10.57 -29.65
C ASN A 26 17.89 -10.26 -28.30
N HIS A 27 18.55 -9.45 -27.49
CA HIS A 27 18.04 -8.95 -26.21
C HIS A 27 16.90 -7.93 -26.38
N ASP A 28 16.52 -7.61 -27.61
CA ASP A 28 15.56 -6.55 -27.92
C ASP A 28 14.10 -6.97 -28.06
N GLN A 29 13.76 -8.18 -27.66
CA GLN A 29 12.37 -8.49 -27.37
C GLN A 29 12.12 -8.43 -25.85
N GLN A 30 12.48 -7.31 -25.22
CA GLN A 30 11.62 -6.80 -24.16
C GLN A 30 10.26 -6.62 -24.83
N ARG A 31 9.35 -7.55 -24.60
CA ARG A 31 7.94 -7.31 -24.87
C ARG A 31 7.63 -6.01 -24.17
N ALA A 32 7.43 -4.93 -24.94
CA ALA A 32 6.72 -3.79 -24.42
C ALA A 32 5.50 -4.39 -23.74
N ILE A 33 5.39 -4.20 -22.41
CA ILE A 33 4.18 -4.56 -21.69
C ILE A 33 3.16 -3.58 -22.28
N VAL A 34 2.46 -4.05 -23.32
CA VAL A 34 1.30 -3.33 -23.82
C VAL A 34 0.28 -3.55 -22.73
N PHE A 35 0.11 -2.54 -21.88
CA PHE A 35 -1.06 -2.43 -21.06
C PHE A 35 -2.23 -2.27 -22.06
N PRO A 36 -3.08 -3.26 -22.30
CA PRO A 36 -4.38 -2.98 -22.84
C PRO A 36 -4.96 -1.97 -21.87
N GLY A 37 -5.56 -0.88 -22.34
CA GLY A 37 -6.28 0.01 -21.45
C GLY A 37 -7.22 -0.87 -20.64
N GLU A 38 -6.83 -1.20 -19.42
CA GLU A 38 -7.63 -2.01 -18.51
C GLU A 38 -8.75 -1.09 -18.03
N THR A 39 -9.80 -1.01 -18.82
CA THR A 39 -11.10 -0.58 -18.32
C THR A 39 -11.58 -1.73 -17.44
N VAL A 40 -11.14 -1.76 -16.20
CA VAL A 40 -11.79 -2.60 -15.20
C VAL A 40 -13.11 -1.91 -14.89
N GLN A 41 -14.14 -2.35 -15.58
CA GLN A 41 -15.48 -2.13 -15.10
C GLN A 41 -15.62 -3.03 -13.88
N SER A 42 -15.48 -2.43 -12.69
CA SER A 42 -15.98 -3.08 -11.50
C SER A 42 -17.48 -3.26 -11.69
N THR A 43 -17.89 -4.50 -11.85
CA THR A 43 -19.30 -4.90 -12.04
C THR A 43 -19.92 -5.41 -10.75
N LEU A 44 -19.35 -5.00 -9.61
CA LEU A 44 -19.85 -5.45 -8.31
C LEU A 44 -21.24 -4.84 -8.07
N PRO A 45 -22.27 -5.65 -7.77
CA PRO A 45 -23.65 -5.17 -7.56
C PRO A 45 -23.82 -4.25 -6.34
N SER A 46 -22.74 -3.99 -5.62
CA SER A 46 -22.68 -3.15 -4.41
C SER A 46 -22.11 -1.76 -4.65
N GLU A 47 -21.83 -1.38 -5.92
CA GLU A 47 -21.25 -0.06 -6.21
C GLU A 47 -22.25 1.07 -6.04
N VAL A 48 -21.75 2.17 -5.50
CA VAL A 48 -22.51 3.38 -5.24
C VAL A 48 -21.75 4.64 -5.67
N GLU A 49 -22.52 5.66 -6.05
CA GLU A 49 -21.95 6.98 -6.28
C GLU A 49 -21.44 7.57 -4.96
N PRO A 50 -20.26 8.25 -4.97
CA PRO A 50 -19.70 8.84 -3.76
C PRO A 50 -20.60 9.94 -3.19
N SER A 51 -20.64 10.03 -1.87
CA SER A 51 -21.51 10.99 -1.16
C SER A 51 -20.80 11.59 0.05
N THR A 52 -20.88 12.92 0.18
CA THR A 52 -20.43 13.67 1.37
C THR A 52 -21.44 13.63 2.51
N THR A 53 -22.68 13.22 2.26
CA THR A 53 -23.78 13.26 3.24
C THR A 53 -24.26 11.88 3.66
N GLN A 54 -24.24 10.91 2.77
CA GLN A 54 -24.67 9.54 3.05
C GLN A 54 -23.46 8.66 3.35
N ALA A 55 -23.46 8.01 4.52
CA ALA A 55 -22.42 7.07 4.87
C ALA A 55 -22.50 5.82 3.99
N LEU A 56 -21.31 5.32 3.60
CA LEU A 56 -21.17 4.06 2.91
C LEU A 56 -21.68 2.92 3.82
N LYS A 57 -22.31 1.91 3.23
CA LYS A 57 -22.61 0.66 3.96
C LYS A 57 -21.45 -0.30 3.84
N VAL A 58 -21.27 -1.12 4.86
CA VAL A 58 -20.20 -2.14 4.86
C VAL A 58 -20.33 -3.04 3.63
N GLY A 59 -19.24 -3.23 2.91
CA GLY A 59 -19.18 -4.02 1.67
C GLY A 59 -19.58 -3.28 0.39
N GLN A 60 -20.09 -2.05 0.49
CA GLN A 60 -20.26 -1.20 -0.70
C GLN A 60 -18.92 -0.65 -1.18
N LYS A 61 -18.81 -0.41 -2.47
CA LYS A 61 -17.65 0.18 -3.14
C LYS A 61 -18.04 1.47 -3.86
N ILE A 62 -17.07 2.36 -4.06
CA ILE A 62 -17.27 3.56 -4.87
C ILE A 62 -17.25 3.16 -6.34
N ASN A 63 -18.33 3.52 -7.06
CA ASN A 63 -18.49 3.24 -8.47
C ASN A 63 -17.46 4.01 -9.32
N ASN A 64 -16.97 3.35 -10.38
CA ASN A 64 -16.04 3.93 -11.35
C ASN A 64 -14.81 4.60 -10.71
N LEU A 65 -14.32 4.05 -9.59
CA LEU A 65 -13.19 4.63 -8.86
C LEU A 65 -11.97 4.80 -9.74
N TYR A 66 -11.64 3.79 -10.56
CA TYR A 66 -10.46 3.83 -11.43
C TYR A 66 -10.54 4.91 -12.51
N GLU A 67 -11.70 5.15 -13.10
CA GLU A 67 -11.90 6.24 -14.05
C GLU A 67 -11.73 7.62 -13.40
N ARG A 68 -12.05 7.73 -12.10
CA ARG A 68 -11.93 8.98 -11.33
C ARG A 68 -10.53 9.21 -10.78
N GLN A 69 -9.75 8.16 -10.59
CA GLN A 69 -8.44 8.21 -9.92
C GLN A 69 -7.32 8.77 -10.80
N PHE A 70 -7.47 8.82 -12.11
CA PHE A 70 -6.41 9.31 -13.01
C PHE A 70 -6.31 10.84 -13.10
N ASP A 71 -7.11 11.58 -12.35
CA ASP A 71 -7.17 13.04 -12.40
C ASP A 71 -6.70 13.65 -11.06
N ASN A 72 -5.48 14.21 -11.05
CA ASN A 72 -4.94 14.91 -9.87
C ASN A 72 -5.70 16.20 -9.50
N SER A 73 -6.54 16.72 -10.39
CA SER A 73 -7.27 17.97 -10.18
C SER A 73 -8.59 17.80 -9.43
N LYS A 74 -9.03 16.57 -9.24
CA LYS A 74 -10.33 16.22 -8.66
C LYS A 74 -10.20 15.28 -7.48
N ALA A 75 -10.95 15.55 -6.44
CA ALA A 75 -11.12 14.64 -5.31
C ALA A 75 -12.45 13.90 -5.41
N THR A 76 -12.43 12.61 -5.08
CA THR A 76 -13.63 11.83 -4.78
C THR A 76 -13.78 11.78 -3.27
N VAL A 77 -14.95 12.15 -2.75
CA VAL A 77 -15.20 12.25 -1.31
C VAL A 77 -16.34 11.34 -0.90
N GLN A 78 -16.09 10.45 0.07
CA GLN A 78 -17.09 9.54 0.61
C GLN A 78 -17.16 9.62 2.14
N LYS A 79 -18.36 9.79 2.65
CA LYS A 79 -18.63 9.72 4.09
C LYS A 79 -18.58 8.24 4.54
N LEU A 80 -17.83 7.97 5.62
CA LEU A 80 -17.74 6.61 6.19
C LEU A 80 -18.52 6.49 7.52
N GLY A 81 -18.51 7.53 8.34
CA GLY A 81 -19.15 7.53 9.65
C GLY A 81 -19.71 8.89 10.02
N LYS A 82 -20.00 9.08 11.30
CA LYS A 82 -20.50 10.36 11.81
C LYS A 82 -19.50 11.49 11.56
N ASN A 83 -18.23 11.23 11.82
CA ASN A 83 -17.15 12.21 11.81
C ASN A 83 -16.10 11.95 10.72
N THR A 84 -16.10 10.76 10.11
CA THR A 84 -14.99 10.28 9.26
C THR A 84 -15.38 10.23 7.80
N TYR A 85 -14.45 10.68 6.96
CA TYR A 85 -14.55 10.70 5.51
C TYR A 85 -13.30 10.09 4.89
N TRP A 86 -13.48 9.45 3.75
CA TRP A 86 -12.43 9.02 2.84
C TRP A 86 -12.36 10.03 1.69
N ILE A 87 -11.15 10.44 1.30
CA ILE A 87 -10.92 11.29 0.13
C ILE A 87 -9.86 10.63 -0.74
N GLY A 88 -10.22 10.33 -1.98
CA GLY A 88 -9.30 9.83 -2.99
C GLY A 88 -8.92 10.92 -3.99
N VAL A 89 -7.65 11.03 -4.34
CA VAL A 89 -7.09 11.85 -5.41
C VAL A 89 -6.07 11.01 -6.16
N ASN A 90 -6.38 10.64 -7.40
CA ASN A 90 -5.49 9.87 -8.27
C ASN A 90 -4.80 8.69 -7.54
N TYR A 91 -5.48 7.59 -7.29
CA TYR A 91 -5.00 6.38 -6.61
C TYR A 91 -4.61 6.52 -5.13
N TYR A 92 -4.49 7.72 -4.60
CA TYR A 92 -4.02 7.98 -3.24
C TYR A 92 -5.16 8.45 -2.35
N ASN A 93 -5.22 7.94 -1.14
CA ASN A 93 -6.37 8.15 -0.28
C ASN A 93 -5.96 8.71 1.08
N ALA A 94 -6.63 9.77 1.47
CA ALA A 94 -6.55 10.36 2.80
C ALA A 94 -7.77 9.99 3.65
N THR A 95 -7.61 9.99 4.97
CA THR A 95 -8.75 9.95 5.90
C THR A 95 -8.91 11.30 6.58
N VAL A 96 -10.14 11.79 6.61
CA VAL A 96 -10.48 13.08 7.21
C VAL A 96 -11.45 12.88 8.38
N ILE A 97 -11.13 13.51 9.51
CA ILE A 97 -11.97 13.51 10.70
C ILE A 97 -12.43 14.94 10.97
N VAL A 98 -13.75 15.14 11.03
CA VAL A 98 -14.37 16.42 11.33
C VAL A 98 -14.93 16.36 12.75
N ASN A 99 -14.42 17.19 13.65
CA ASN A 99 -14.97 17.35 14.99
C ASN A 99 -15.89 18.61 15.08
N GLU A 100 -16.17 19.07 16.29
CA GLU A 100 -17.06 20.19 16.53
C GLU A 100 -16.56 21.49 15.88
N ASP A 101 -15.23 21.74 15.91
CA ASP A 101 -14.63 23.04 15.57
C ASP A 101 -13.58 22.98 14.47
N SER A 102 -13.05 21.79 14.15
CA SER A 102 -11.87 21.65 13.30
C SER A 102 -11.81 20.33 12.55
N VAL A 103 -10.80 20.19 11.70
CA VAL A 103 -10.52 19.03 10.88
C VAL A 103 -9.14 18.46 11.22
N MET A 104 -9.05 17.14 11.35
CA MET A 104 -7.82 16.35 11.31
C MET A 104 -7.74 15.65 9.96
N LEU A 105 -6.60 15.74 9.30
CA LEU A 105 -6.31 15.06 8.06
C LEU A 105 -5.20 14.03 8.30
N ILE A 106 -5.46 12.77 7.96
CA ILE A 106 -4.51 11.67 8.01
C ILE A 106 -3.98 11.49 6.58
N ASP A 107 -2.69 11.62 6.44
CA ASP A 107 -1.91 11.60 5.20
C ASP A 107 -2.30 12.71 4.20
N PRO A 108 -1.48 13.76 4.12
CA PRO A 108 -1.72 14.88 3.20
C PRO A 108 -1.46 14.54 1.73
N LEU A 109 -1.15 13.28 1.42
CA LEU A 109 -0.78 12.77 0.10
C LEU A 109 0.51 13.38 -0.48
N GLY A 110 0.89 12.96 -1.67
CA GLY A 110 2.08 13.46 -2.36
C GLY A 110 1.82 14.74 -3.15
N ASP A 111 2.90 15.28 -3.70
CA ASP A 111 2.88 16.50 -4.51
C ASP A 111 1.89 16.44 -5.67
N GLY A 112 1.33 17.62 -6.02
CA GLY A 112 0.40 17.79 -7.13
C GLY A 112 -1.06 17.35 -6.83
N ARG A 113 -1.34 16.84 -5.62
CA ARG A 113 -2.69 16.38 -5.22
C ARG A 113 -3.34 17.27 -4.17
N ILE A 114 -2.57 18.17 -3.56
CA ILE A 114 -2.98 18.95 -2.39
C ILE A 114 -4.17 19.87 -2.69
N ASP A 115 -4.18 20.53 -3.85
CA ASP A 115 -5.28 21.42 -4.22
C ASP A 115 -6.62 20.68 -4.31
N ALA A 116 -6.61 19.49 -4.91
CA ALA A 116 -7.81 18.66 -5.00
C ALA A 116 -8.22 18.12 -3.62
N LEU A 117 -7.26 17.63 -2.83
CA LEU A 117 -7.50 17.16 -1.47
C LEU A 117 -8.08 18.27 -0.59
N PHE A 118 -7.50 19.46 -0.62
CA PHE A 118 -7.97 20.63 0.15
C PHE A 118 -9.40 21.02 -0.24
N LYS A 119 -9.70 21.10 -1.54
CA LYS A 119 -11.06 21.32 -2.05
C LYS A 119 -12.02 20.19 -1.63
N GLY A 120 -11.55 18.95 -1.63
CA GLY A 120 -12.29 17.81 -1.10
C GLY A 120 -12.69 18.01 0.37
N VAL A 121 -11.77 18.47 1.22
CA VAL A 121 -12.09 18.82 2.62
C VAL A 121 -13.08 19.97 2.69
N GLN A 122 -12.90 21.01 1.88
CA GLN A 122 -13.83 22.16 1.85
C GLN A 122 -15.25 21.79 1.37
N SER A 123 -15.39 20.73 0.57
CA SER A 123 -16.72 20.22 0.18
C SER A 123 -17.47 19.54 1.32
N ILE A 124 -16.75 19.12 2.38
CA ILE A 124 -17.34 18.52 3.58
C ILE A 124 -17.71 19.59 4.61
N THR A 125 -16.82 20.58 4.81
CA THR A 125 -16.94 21.54 5.91
C THR A 125 -16.11 22.81 5.67
N ASN A 126 -16.55 23.92 6.26
CA ASN A 126 -15.79 25.18 6.31
C ASN A 126 -14.86 25.28 7.54
N LYS A 127 -14.82 24.25 8.39
CA LYS A 127 -13.97 24.24 9.59
C LYS A 127 -12.50 24.16 9.21
N PRO A 128 -11.60 24.81 9.98
CA PRO A 128 -10.18 24.82 9.67
C PRO A 128 -9.54 23.42 9.87
N ILE A 129 -8.60 23.08 9.01
CA ILE A 129 -7.68 21.97 9.25
C ILE A 129 -6.67 22.45 10.29
N THR A 130 -6.69 21.84 11.48
CA THR A 130 -5.78 22.20 12.58
C THR A 130 -4.75 21.13 12.89
N THR A 131 -5.00 19.92 12.41
CA THR A 131 -4.17 18.75 12.71
C THR A 131 -3.90 17.92 11.47
N ILE A 132 -2.65 17.54 11.29
CA ILE A 132 -2.18 16.57 10.29
C ILE A 132 -1.62 15.36 11.07
N MET A 133 -1.88 14.16 10.61
CA MET A 133 -1.32 12.95 11.15
C MET A 133 -0.68 12.13 10.03
N TYR A 134 0.50 11.60 10.25
CA TYR A 134 1.21 10.74 9.29
C TYR A 134 1.07 9.26 9.70
N SER A 135 0.72 8.42 8.72
CA SER A 135 0.70 6.97 8.89
C SER A 135 2.11 6.39 8.92
N HIS A 136 2.93 6.73 7.92
CA HIS A 136 4.33 6.34 7.75
C HIS A 136 5.06 7.35 6.85
N TYR A 137 6.37 7.17 6.64
CA TYR A 137 7.17 8.09 5.82
C TYR A 137 7.39 7.56 4.41
N HIS A 138 6.34 7.63 3.58
CA HIS A 138 6.47 7.59 2.12
C HIS A 138 5.92 8.89 1.54
N LEU A 139 6.60 9.42 0.51
CA LEU A 139 6.30 10.77 0.01
C LEU A 139 4.95 10.87 -0.72
N ASP A 140 4.43 9.78 -1.22
CA ASP A 140 3.09 9.71 -1.80
C ASP A 140 1.98 9.86 -0.74
N HIS A 141 2.27 9.62 0.54
CA HIS A 141 1.38 9.83 1.67
C HIS A 141 1.64 11.15 2.42
N VAL A 142 2.89 11.57 2.56
CA VAL A 142 3.22 12.73 3.39
C VAL A 142 3.83 13.91 2.63
N GLY A 143 4.23 13.73 1.36
CA GLY A 143 5.02 14.69 0.59
C GLY A 143 4.37 16.07 0.42
N GLY A 144 3.04 16.13 0.34
CA GLY A 144 2.30 17.38 0.22
C GLY A 144 2.14 18.19 1.51
N GLY A 145 2.69 17.71 2.63
CA GLY A 145 2.48 18.31 3.94
C GLY A 145 2.90 19.78 4.04
N ASN A 146 4.01 20.20 3.42
CA ASN A 146 4.44 21.59 3.44
C ASN A 146 3.46 22.50 2.67
N GLN A 147 3.03 22.09 1.46
CA GLN A 147 2.05 22.81 0.68
C GLN A 147 0.73 22.93 1.44
N LEU A 148 0.28 21.84 2.06
CA LEU A 148 -0.94 21.84 2.87
C LEU A 148 -0.87 22.84 4.02
N VAL A 149 0.24 22.90 4.77
CA VAL A 149 0.44 23.86 5.86
C VAL A 149 0.35 25.30 5.36
N GLU A 150 0.94 25.61 4.20
CA GLU A 150 0.85 26.94 3.61
C GLU A 150 -0.60 27.27 3.18
N MET A 151 -1.32 26.34 2.58
CA MET A 151 -2.73 26.54 2.22
C MET A 151 -3.62 26.74 3.47
N ILE A 152 -3.35 26.01 4.56
CA ILE A 152 -4.06 26.21 5.83
C ILE A 152 -3.85 27.62 6.35
N LYS A 153 -2.61 28.13 6.39
CA LYS A 153 -2.30 29.48 6.84
C LYS A 153 -3.01 30.57 6.00
N GLN A 154 -3.05 30.36 4.69
CA GLN A 154 -3.69 31.30 3.75
C GLN A 154 -5.22 31.34 3.90
N ASN A 155 -5.85 30.17 4.05
CA ASN A 155 -7.31 30.06 4.06
C ASN A 155 -7.91 30.16 5.47
N TYR A 156 -7.14 29.88 6.51
CA TYR A 156 -7.57 29.90 7.91
C TYR A 156 -6.59 30.70 8.78
N PRO A 157 -6.56 32.04 8.67
CA PRO A 157 -5.60 32.89 9.40
C PRO A 157 -5.68 32.77 10.93
N SER A 158 -6.78 32.26 11.45
CA SER A 158 -6.95 31.99 12.91
C SER A 158 -6.14 30.77 13.37
N VAL A 159 -5.65 29.92 12.45
CA VAL A 159 -4.81 28.77 12.77
C VAL A 159 -3.35 29.22 12.87
N ASN A 160 -2.94 29.62 14.06
CA ASN A 160 -1.57 30.09 14.32
C ASN A 160 -0.52 28.99 14.12
N LYS A 161 -0.86 27.72 14.43
CA LYS A 161 0.03 26.57 14.34
C LYS A 161 -0.74 25.31 13.99
N VAL A 162 -0.34 24.62 12.95
CA VAL A 162 -0.85 23.30 12.61
C VAL A 162 -0.16 22.26 13.50
N ARG A 163 -0.95 21.41 14.13
CA ARG A 163 -0.45 20.27 14.89
C ARG A 163 -0.11 19.13 13.92
N VAL A 164 1.12 18.64 13.97
CA VAL A 164 1.57 17.52 13.15
C VAL A 164 1.91 16.36 14.07
N ILE A 165 1.22 15.24 13.91
CA ILE A 165 1.33 14.05 14.77
C ILE A 165 1.97 12.93 13.96
N ALA A 166 3.02 12.30 14.51
CA ALA A 166 3.66 11.14 13.90
C ALA A 166 4.34 10.24 14.94
N SER A 167 4.64 9.01 14.55
CA SER A 167 5.48 8.13 15.37
C SER A 167 6.91 8.67 15.46
N GLN A 168 7.64 8.25 16.48
CA GLN A 168 9.07 8.55 16.61
C GLN A 168 9.86 8.02 15.41
N ALA A 169 9.45 6.88 14.84
CA ALA A 169 10.10 6.31 13.67
C ALA A 169 9.93 7.20 12.44
N VAL A 170 8.73 7.70 12.19
CA VAL A 170 8.46 8.69 11.12
C VAL A 170 9.25 9.98 11.37
N ALA A 171 9.25 10.50 12.59
CA ALA A 171 10.01 11.71 12.93
C ALA A 171 11.52 11.57 12.66
N ASN A 172 12.07 10.39 12.96
CA ASN A 172 13.48 10.07 12.70
C ASN A 172 13.75 10.01 11.18
N LYS A 173 12.89 9.36 10.39
CA LYS A 173 13.02 9.32 8.93
C LYS A 173 12.95 10.73 8.32
N ILE A 174 12.03 11.57 8.76
CA ILE A 174 11.96 12.99 8.34
C ILE A 174 13.27 13.72 8.62
N ALA A 175 13.82 13.56 9.83
CA ALA A 175 15.08 14.20 10.24
C ALA A 175 16.28 13.67 9.44
N GLN A 176 16.33 12.37 9.13
CA GLN A 176 17.39 11.76 8.31
C GLN A 176 17.40 12.28 6.87
N HIS A 177 16.24 12.60 6.31
CA HIS A 177 16.10 13.13 4.96
C HIS A 177 16.07 14.67 4.92
N ALA A 178 16.46 15.33 6.02
CA ALA A 178 16.61 16.78 6.03
C ALA A 178 17.79 17.21 5.14
N GLU A 179 17.53 18.15 4.25
CA GLU A 179 18.53 18.73 3.37
C GLU A 179 19.04 20.06 3.94
N THR A 180 20.31 20.37 3.74
CA THR A 180 20.85 21.69 4.12
C THR A 180 20.81 22.58 2.89
N ASN A 181 20.08 23.68 2.95
CA ASN A 181 20.01 24.65 1.86
C ASN A 181 21.33 25.47 1.75
N GLU A 182 21.42 26.31 0.72
CA GLU A 182 22.58 27.16 0.43
C GLU A 182 22.96 28.11 1.57
N ASN A 183 22.03 28.42 2.47
CA ASN A 183 22.23 29.26 3.65
C ASN A 183 22.61 28.47 4.91
N GLY A 184 22.89 27.17 4.78
CA GLY A 184 23.22 26.30 5.90
C GLY A 184 22.04 25.90 6.80
N VAL A 185 20.81 26.20 6.39
CA VAL A 185 19.60 25.88 7.14
C VAL A 185 19.12 24.49 6.76
N LYS A 186 18.88 23.65 7.76
CA LYS A 186 18.26 22.34 7.56
C LYS A 186 16.78 22.50 7.27
N THR A 187 16.34 21.95 6.16
CA THR A 187 14.94 21.93 5.73
C THR A 187 14.49 20.49 5.54
N THR A 188 13.22 20.20 5.79
CA THR A 188 12.61 18.89 5.59
C THR A 188 11.63 18.95 4.42
N LYS A 189 11.51 17.85 3.65
CA LYS A 189 10.54 17.75 2.54
C LYS A 189 9.09 17.83 3.01
N VAL A 190 8.85 17.49 4.27
CA VAL A 190 7.52 17.52 4.91
C VAL A 190 7.63 18.21 6.27
N PRO A 191 6.54 18.77 6.82
CA PRO A 191 6.55 19.39 8.14
C PRO A 191 7.02 18.42 9.21
N ALA A 192 7.97 18.86 10.03
CA ALA A 192 8.41 18.08 11.17
C ALA A 192 7.25 17.90 12.18
N PRO A 193 7.10 16.72 12.79
CA PRO A 193 6.08 16.49 13.79
C PRO A 193 6.24 17.41 15.00
N THR A 194 5.10 18.00 15.44
CA THR A 194 5.01 18.79 16.67
C THR A 194 4.62 17.94 17.87
N ASP A 195 4.07 16.77 17.62
CA ASP A 195 3.61 15.80 18.62
C ASP A 195 4.05 14.40 18.18
N VAL A 196 4.99 13.83 18.92
CA VAL A 196 5.61 12.55 18.60
C VAL A 196 5.19 11.49 19.61
N TYR A 197 4.95 10.27 19.15
CA TYR A 197 4.62 9.13 20.01
C TYR A 197 5.50 7.91 19.74
N ASP A 198 5.65 7.10 20.79
CA ASP A 198 6.33 5.81 20.70
C ASP A 198 5.31 4.72 20.27
N LEU A 199 5.51 4.14 19.10
CA LEU A 199 4.63 3.07 18.56
C LEU A 199 4.55 1.84 19.49
N ARG A 200 5.57 1.58 20.28
CA ARG A 200 5.59 0.44 21.23
C ARG A 200 4.62 0.62 22.40
N LYS A 201 4.02 1.79 22.55
CA LYS A 201 3.09 2.13 23.64
C LYS A 201 1.74 2.52 23.06
N PRO A 202 0.65 1.91 23.52
CA PRO A 202 -0.69 2.32 23.10
C PRO A 202 -0.89 3.82 23.29
N LYS A 203 -1.32 4.50 22.25
CA LYS A 203 -1.58 5.95 22.26
C LYS A 203 -2.98 6.24 21.81
N VAL A 204 -3.67 7.09 22.55
CA VAL A 204 -4.95 7.66 22.15
C VAL A 204 -4.80 9.17 21.99
N VAL A 205 -5.09 9.66 20.81
CA VAL A 205 -5.18 11.09 20.50
C VAL A 205 -6.64 11.51 20.65
N LYS A 206 -6.88 12.55 21.46
CA LYS A 206 -8.19 13.18 21.55
C LYS A 206 -8.24 14.32 20.53
N PHE A 207 -9.27 14.31 19.70
CA PHE A 207 -9.56 15.35 18.72
C PHE A 207 -11.01 15.81 18.87
N GLY A 208 -11.23 16.81 19.72
CA GLY A 208 -12.57 17.15 20.23
C GLY A 208 -13.16 15.93 20.96
N SER A 209 -14.38 15.56 20.62
CA SER A 209 -15.05 14.37 21.15
C SER A 209 -14.58 13.06 20.52
N VAL A 210 -13.83 13.11 19.41
CA VAL A 210 -13.35 11.93 18.68
C VAL A 210 -12.06 11.41 19.32
N LYS A 211 -12.00 10.09 19.56
CA LYS A 211 -10.79 9.40 19.99
C LYS A 211 -10.19 8.68 18.80
N VAL A 212 -8.88 8.86 18.60
CA VAL A 212 -8.10 8.20 17.56
C VAL A 212 -7.06 7.33 18.25
N HIS A 213 -7.12 6.03 18.02
CA HIS A 213 -6.20 5.07 18.60
C HIS A 213 -5.06 4.80 17.63
N LEU A 214 -3.83 4.94 18.10
CA LEU A 214 -2.61 4.68 17.35
C LEU A 214 -2.05 3.34 17.81
N ILE A 215 -1.94 2.39 16.90
CA ILE A 215 -1.64 0.99 17.19
C ILE A 215 -0.45 0.59 16.33
N ALA A 216 0.56 -0.02 16.94
CA ALA A 216 1.67 -0.62 16.21
C ALA A 216 1.17 -1.85 15.44
N PRO A 217 1.54 -2.02 14.16
CA PRO A 217 1.40 -3.29 13.47
C PRO A 217 2.18 -4.39 14.21
N ALA A 218 1.67 -5.60 14.21
CA ALA A 218 2.34 -6.73 14.86
C ALA A 218 3.56 -7.18 14.05
N GLY A 219 3.40 -7.24 12.72
CA GLY A 219 4.41 -7.74 11.80
C GLY A 219 5.32 -6.66 11.22
N SER A 220 4.91 -5.39 11.26
CA SER A 220 5.60 -4.27 10.57
C SER A 220 5.87 -4.56 9.09
N GLY A 221 4.88 -5.14 8.41
CA GLY A 221 5.05 -5.77 7.11
C GLY A 221 5.37 -4.80 5.99
N HIS A 222 4.63 -3.68 5.88
CA HIS A 222 4.91 -2.67 4.86
C HIS A 222 6.20 -1.92 5.19
N THR A 223 6.21 -1.16 6.28
CA THR A 223 7.42 -0.48 6.79
C THR A 223 7.41 -0.46 8.32
N PRO A 224 8.59 -0.44 8.99
CA PRO A 224 8.68 -0.44 10.45
C PRO A 224 8.08 0.79 11.15
N ASP A 225 7.84 1.87 10.41
CA ASP A 225 7.25 3.11 10.92
C ASP A 225 5.75 3.24 10.65
N ASN A 226 5.14 2.27 9.95
CA ASN A 226 3.71 2.30 9.65
C ASN A 226 2.86 2.21 10.93
N THR A 227 1.73 2.89 10.93
CA THR A 227 0.83 2.98 12.08
C THR A 227 -0.59 2.64 11.67
N MET A 228 -1.22 1.75 12.39
CA MET A 228 -2.68 1.57 12.33
C MET A 228 -3.37 2.70 13.09
N ILE A 229 -4.20 3.47 12.41
CA ILE A 229 -4.92 4.62 12.96
C ILE A 229 -6.41 4.28 12.99
N LEU A 230 -6.91 3.93 14.17
CA LEU A 230 -8.28 3.47 14.37
C LEU A 230 -9.16 4.59 14.94
N ILE A 231 -10.32 4.80 14.33
CA ILE A 231 -11.38 5.69 14.79
C ILE A 231 -12.56 4.83 15.25
N PRO A 232 -12.58 4.40 16.53
CA PRO A 232 -13.57 3.40 17.00
C PRO A 232 -15.01 3.88 16.95
N SER A 233 -15.27 5.18 17.16
CA SER A 233 -16.61 5.76 17.11
C SER A 233 -17.29 5.59 15.75
N ASP A 234 -16.51 5.61 14.69
CA ASP A 234 -16.97 5.51 13.31
C ASP A 234 -16.62 4.14 12.68
N ARG A 235 -15.92 3.28 13.46
CA ARG A 235 -15.47 1.95 13.04
C ARG A 235 -14.62 1.98 11.78
N VAL A 236 -13.77 3.01 11.65
CA VAL A 236 -12.86 3.22 10.50
C VAL A 236 -11.44 2.99 10.94
N LEU A 237 -10.70 2.22 10.16
CA LEU A 237 -9.26 2.00 10.27
C LEU A 237 -8.56 2.64 9.07
N HIS A 238 -7.53 3.41 9.30
CA HIS A 238 -6.56 3.81 8.28
C HIS A 238 -5.28 3.03 8.50
N PHE A 239 -4.90 2.23 7.51
CA PHE A 239 -3.67 1.43 7.54
C PHE A 239 -3.08 1.40 6.13
N ALA A 240 -2.27 2.42 5.84
CA ALA A 240 -1.71 2.67 4.52
C ALA A 240 -0.85 1.49 4.02
N ASP A 241 -0.99 1.19 2.74
CA ASP A 241 -0.20 0.22 1.96
C ASP A 241 -0.32 -1.25 2.38
N MET A 242 -1.34 -1.56 3.16
CA MET A 242 -1.60 -2.94 3.58
C MET A 242 -2.67 -3.63 2.75
N ILE A 243 -3.60 -2.90 2.16
CA ILE A 243 -4.58 -3.46 1.23
C ILE A 243 -4.89 -2.48 0.10
N ASN A 244 -5.23 -3.03 -1.05
CA ASN A 244 -5.65 -2.29 -2.22
C ASN A 244 -7.00 -2.87 -2.70
N PRO A 245 -8.12 -2.49 -2.08
CA PRO A 245 -9.42 -3.08 -2.42
C PRO A 245 -9.76 -2.90 -3.90
N ASP A 246 -10.35 -3.93 -4.52
CA ASP A 246 -10.74 -4.04 -5.93
C ASP A 246 -9.57 -4.13 -6.92
N GLN A 247 -8.33 -4.21 -6.45
CA GLN A 247 -7.15 -4.38 -7.29
C GLN A 247 -6.16 -5.35 -6.63
N LEU A 248 -5.20 -5.83 -7.39
CA LEU A 248 -4.06 -6.52 -6.80
C LEU A 248 -3.18 -5.53 -6.03
N PRO A 249 -2.47 -5.96 -4.99
CA PRO A 249 -1.42 -5.15 -4.40
C PRO A 249 -0.44 -4.69 -5.48
N PHE A 250 0.06 -3.47 -5.35
CA PHE A 250 1.14 -2.98 -6.20
C PHE A 250 2.37 -3.88 -6.06
N TYR A 251 3.37 -3.74 -6.93
CA TYR A 251 4.57 -4.60 -6.95
C TYR A 251 5.10 -4.92 -5.55
N ASN A 252 5.53 -6.18 -5.36
CA ASN A 252 6.09 -6.65 -4.10
C ASN A 252 5.16 -6.42 -2.90
N PHE A 253 3.86 -6.72 -3.07
CA PHE A 253 2.84 -6.48 -2.05
C PHE A 253 2.89 -5.04 -1.50
N ALA A 254 2.75 -4.06 -2.39
CA ALA A 254 2.82 -2.63 -2.08
C ALA A 254 4.15 -2.21 -1.43
N GLY A 255 5.26 -2.84 -1.83
CA GLY A 255 6.58 -2.54 -1.28
C GLY A 255 6.79 -3.05 0.14
N ALA A 256 6.23 -4.22 0.47
CA ALA A 256 6.43 -4.85 1.77
C ALA A 256 7.93 -5.09 2.05
N GLU A 257 8.45 -4.41 3.07
CA GLU A 257 9.84 -4.60 3.52
C GLU A 257 10.03 -5.93 4.26
N HIS A 258 8.95 -6.47 4.85
CA HIS A 258 8.95 -7.72 5.61
C HIS A 258 7.70 -8.55 5.28
N PHE A 259 7.83 -9.50 4.35
CA PHE A 259 6.68 -10.23 3.81
C PHE A 259 5.92 -11.07 4.85
N HIS A 260 6.61 -11.80 5.73
CA HIS A 260 5.93 -12.53 6.83
C HIS A 260 5.17 -11.59 7.76
N GLY A 261 5.75 -10.43 8.06
CA GLY A 261 5.07 -9.41 8.85
C GLY A 261 3.85 -8.83 8.12
N TYR A 262 3.89 -8.77 6.79
CA TYR A 262 2.76 -8.33 5.99
C TYR A 262 1.56 -9.28 6.13
N GLU A 263 1.79 -10.60 6.06
CA GLU A 263 0.76 -11.61 6.30
C GLU A 263 0.26 -11.56 7.76
N GLU A 264 1.17 -11.48 8.73
CA GLU A 264 0.81 -11.36 10.15
C GLU A 264 -0.07 -10.13 10.42
N ASP A 265 0.26 -9.00 9.82
CA ASP A 265 -0.55 -7.78 9.95
C ASP A 265 -1.95 -7.96 9.36
N LEU A 266 -2.08 -8.58 8.18
CA LEU A 266 -3.39 -8.89 7.58
C LEU A 266 -4.23 -9.83 8.45
N GLU A 267 -3.63 -10.87 9.01
CA GLU A 267 -4.31 -11.80 9.93
C GLU A 267 -4.77 -11.09 11.20
N ASN A 268 -3.94 -10.22 11.76
CA ASN A 268 -4.27 -9.43 12.94
C ASN A 268 -5.44 -8.46 12.72
N LEU A 269 -5.62 -7.94 11.50
CA LEU A 269 -6.79 -7.12 11.15
C LEU A 269 -8.11 -7.87 11.37
N LEU A 270 -8.13 -9.18 11.19
CA LEU A 270 -9.29 -10.05 11.40
C LEU A 270 -9.32 -10.68 12.79
N GLY A 271 -8.24 -10.54 13.56
CA GLY A 271 -8.03 -11.17 14.84
C GLY A 271 -8.99 -10.71 15.93
N LYS A 272 -9.07 -11.48 17.02
CA LYS A 272 -10.00 -11.27 18.15
C LYS A 272 -9.89 -9.90 18.82
N HIS A 273 -8.70 -9.30 18.79
CA HIS A 273 -8.45 -8.03 19.48
C HIS A 273 -8.79 -6.81 18.63
N LEU A 274 -8.64 -6.86 17.31
CA LEU A 274 -8.84 -5.73 16.42
C LEU A 274 -10.06 -5.89 15.51
N GLY A 275 -10.33 -7.06 14.99
CA GLY A 275 -11.32 -7.30 13.94
C GLY A 275 -12.75 -6.86 14.27
N TRP A 276 -13.15 -6.81 15.53
CA TRP A 276 -14.48 -6.32 15.92
C TRP A 276 -14.57 -4.78 16.03
N GLN A 277 -13.44 -4.07 16.00
CA GLN A 277 -13.38 -2.61 16.25
C GLN A 277 -13.56 -1.76 14.99
N TRP A 278 -13.47 -2.33 13.80
CA TRP A 278 -13.59 -1.61 12.54
C TRP A 278 -14.51 -2.34 11.54
N ASP A 279 -15.06 -1.57 10.61
CA ASP A 279 -15.87 -2.05 9.48
C ASP A 279 -15.33 -1.58 8.14
N PHE A 280 -14.69 -0.41 8.12
CA PHE A 280 -14.06 0.18 6.94
C PHE A 280 -12.56 0.28 7.14
N ILE A 281 -11.80 0.01 6.09
CA ILE A 281 -10.37 0.23 6.07
C ILE A 281 -10.00 1.11 4.87
N ASN A 282 -9.24 2.18 5.14
CA ASN A 282 -8.54 2.96 4.14
C ASN A 282 -7.12 2.44 4.02
N GLY A 283 -6.79 1.82 2.89
CA GLY A 283 -5.47 1.29 2.59
C GLY A 283 -4.48 2.29 2.00
N GLY A 284 -4.84 3.57 1.94
CA GLY A 284 -3.98 4.60 1.32
C GLY A 284 -4.06 4.62 -0.21
N HIS A 285 -4.48 3.52 -0.83
CA HIS A 285 -4.68 3.33 -2.26
C HIS A 285 -5.94 2.52 -2.54
N GLY A 286 -6.41 2.58 -3.78
CA GLY A 286 -7.57 1.80 -4.21
C GLY A 286 -8.88 2.27 -3.60
N ASN A 287 -9.86 1.38 -3.54
CA ASN A 287 -11.19 1.64 -2.99
C ASN A 287 -11.21 1.57 -1.45
N ILE A 288 -12.35 1.84 -0.87
CA ILE A 288 -12.59 1.64 0.56
C ILE A 288 -12.75 0.14 0.80
N GLY A 289 -11.97 -0.39 1.74
CA GLY A 289 -11.96 -1.79 2.08
C GLY A 289 -12.88 -2.17 3.23
N SER A 290 -13.13 -3.46 3.31
CA SER A 290 -13.85 -4.15 4.38
C SER A 290 -13.07 -5.37 4.85
N LYS A 291 -13.60 -6.10 5.83
CA LYS A 291 -12.99 -7.38 6.24
C LYS A 291 -12.97 -8.43 5.12
N GLN A 292 -13.89 -8.32 4.16
CA GLN A 292 -13.89 -9.23 3.04
C GLN A 292 -12.67 -9.01 2.15
N ASP A 293 -12.29 -7.76 1.89
CA ASP A 293 -11.11 -7.42 1.09
C ASP A 293 -9.81 -7.96 1.74
N VAL A 294 -9.71 -7.91 3.05
CA VAL A 294 -8.57 -8.51 3.77
C VAL A 294 -8.54 -10.03 3.61
N LYS A 295 -9.71 -10.70 3.70
CA LYS A 295 -9.81 -12.15 3.48
C LYS A 295 -9.47 -12.53 2.05
N ASP A 296 -9.92 -11.75 1.08
CA ASP A 296 -9.67 -11.99 -0.34
C ASP A 296 -8.19 -11.83 -0.67
N LEU A 297 -7.50 -10.86 -0.04
CA LEU A 297 -6.07 -10.69 -0.17
C LEU A 297 -5.29 -11.87 0.46
N LEU A 298 -5.65 -12.31 1.66
CA LEU A 298 -5.05 -13.49 2.29
C LEU A 298 -5.28 -14.74 1.43
N GLN A 299 -6.46 -14.89 0.84
CA GLN A 299 -6.74 -15.99 -0.08
C GLN A 299 -5.88 -15.91 -1.35
N TYR A 300 -5.72 -14.71 -1.91
CA TYR A 300 -4.83 -14.49 -3.05
C TYR A 300 -3.39 -14.90 -2.74
N ILE A 301 -2.85 -14.49 -1.60
CA ILE A 301 -1.50 -14.87 -1.15
C ILE A 301 -1.38 -16.40 -1.03
N ALA A 302 -2.37 -17.05 -0.43
CA ALA A 302 -2.40 -18.51 -0.27
C ALA A 302 -2.46 -19.23 -1.65
N ASP A 303 -3.22 -18.70 -2.59
CA ASP A 303 -3.30 -19.27 -3.95
C ASP A 303 -1.99 -19.08 -4.72
N VAL A 304 -1.36 -17.91 -4.64
CA VAL A 304 -0.03 -17.69 -5.23
C VAL A 304 0.98 -18.66 -4.63
N ARG A 305 1.02 -18.81 -3.30
CA ARG A 305 1.93 -19.75 -2.60
C ARG A 305 1.69 -21.19 -3.03
N THR A 306 0.41 -21.58 -3.14
CA THR A 306 0.05 -22.92 -3.62
C THR A 306 0.54 -23.18 -5.03
N GLU A 307 0.37 -22.21 -5.92
CA GLU A 307 0.77 -22.37 -7.31
C GLU A 307 2.29 -22.31 -7.47
N VAL A 308 3.00 -21.46 -6.75
CA VAL A 308 4.47 -21.46 -6.68
C VAL A 308 4.96 -22.85 -6.24
N GLY A 309 4.36 -23.44 -5.21
CA GLY A 309 4.71 -24.80 -4.76
C GLY A 309 4.56 -25.84 -5.84
N LYS A 310 3.48 -25.82 -6.62
CA LYS A 310 3.30 -26.72 -7.77
C LYS A 310 4.36 -26.49 -8.85
N GLN A 311 4.68 -25.23 -9.14
CA GLN A 311 5.67 -24.90 -10.15
C GLN A 311 7.09 -25.35 -9.73
N LEU A 312 7.43 -25.29 -8.45
CA LEU A 312 8.66 -25.82 -7.91
C LEU A 312 8.83 -27.35 -8.13
N GLU A 313 7.71 -28.07 -8.19
CA GLU A 313 7.73 -29.52 -8.46
C GLU A 313 7.90 -29.87 -9.95
N VAL A 314 7.42 -29.00 -10.85
CA VAL A 314 7.33 -29.31 -12.29
C VAL A 314 8.28 -28.53 -13.18
N VAL A 315 8.78 -27.39 -12.75
CA VAL A 315 9.74 -26.59 -13.52
C VAL A 315 11.17 -26.95 -13.11
N PRO A 316 11.88 -27.77 -13.89
CA PRO A 316 13.25 -28.16 -13.56
C PRO A 316 14.20 -27.00 -13.87
N TYR A 317 15.14 -26.74 -12.98
CA TYR A 317 16.21 -25.76 -13.25
C TYR A 317 17.38 -26.36 -14.06
N THR A 318 17.51 -27.70 -14.11
CA THR A 318 18.61 -28.38 -14.80
C THR A 318 18.82 -27.93 -16.24
N PRO A 319 17.77 -27.79 -17.09
CA PRO A 319 17.96 -27.31 -18.47
C PRO A 319 18.49 -25.86 -18.51
N MET A 320 18.23 -25.07 -17.49
CA MET A 320 18.66 -23.67 -17.43
C MET A 320 20.18 -23.54 -17.16
N LEU A 321 20.80 -24.60 -16.63
CA LEU A 321 22.25 -24.64 -16.35
C LEU A 321 23.09 -24.56 -17.62
N SER A 322 22.51 -24.83 -18.79
CA SER A 322 23.21 -24.78 -20.09
C SER A 322 23.79 -23.39 -20.43
N ASP A 323 23.29 -22.34 -19.79
CA ASP A 323 23.76 -20.97 -20.04
C ASP A 323 25.16 -20.67 -19.48
N GLY A 324 25.74 -21.57 -18.67
CA GLY A 324 27.08 -21.43 -18.09
C GLY A 324 27.22 -20.24 -17.12
N ASN A 325 26.12 -19.56 -16.80
CA ASN A 325 26.06 -18.40 -15.91
C ASN A 325 24.91 -18.59 -14.92
N HIS A 326 25.24 -18.74 -13.63
CA HIS A 326 24.27 -19.05 -12.61
C HIS A 326 23.26 -17.90 -12.36
N PHE A 327 23.61 -16.65 -12.59
CA PHE A 327 22.65 -15.55 -12.53
C PHE A 327 21.60 -15.67 -13.65
N VAL A 328 22.03 -16.01 -14.85
CA VAL A 328 21.13 -16.13 -16.01
C VAL A 328 20.20 -17.33 -15.86
N TRP A 329 20.70 -18.51 -15.51
CA TRP A 329 19.82 -19.68 -15.36
C TRP A 329 18.85 -19.54 -14.20
N PHE A 330 19.27 -18.95 -13.06
CA PHE A 330 18.37 -18.69 -11.93
C PHE A 330 17.26 -17.72 -12.32
N LYS A 331 17.61 -16.63 -13.00
CA LYS A 331 16.63 -15.66 -13.51
C LYS A 331 15.61 -16.32 -14.44
N ARG A 332 16.06 -17.14 -15.41
CA ARG A 332 15.16 -17.84 -16.34
C ARG A 332 14.23 -18.81 -15.62
N TRP A 333 14.76 -19.56 -14.68
CA TRP A 333 13.97 -20.47 -13.87
C TRP A 333 12.90 -19.73 -13.06
N GLN A 334 13.27 -18.66 -12.41
CA GLN A 334 12.33 -17.80 -11.68
C GLN A 334 11.26 -17.20 -12.61
N GLU A 335 11.65 -16.67 -13.76
CA GLU A 335 10.73 -16.09 -14.75
C GLU A 335 9.74 -17.12 -15.31
N GLU A 336 10.17 -18.37 -15.50
CA GLU A 336 9.28 -19.43 -15.96
C GLU A 336 8.24 -19.78 -14.88
N ILE A 337 8.68 -19.97 -13.65
CA ILE A 337 7.78 -20.22 -12.51
C ILE A 337 6.76 -19.09 -12.38
N THR A 338 7.20 -17.85 -12.31
CA THR A 338 6.31 -16.71 -12.07
C THR A 338 5.32 -16.48 -13.21
N ARG A 339 5.72 -16.70 -14.46
CA ARG A 339 4.84 -16.66 -15.63
C ARG A 339 3.79 -17.78 -15.61
N ASN A 340 4.18 -18.98 -15.19
CA ASN A 340 3.26 -20.10 -15.06
C ASN A 340 2.24 -19.84 -13.95
N VAL A 341 2.67 -19.25 -12.82
CA VAL A 341 1.78 -18.80 -11.73
C VAL A 341 0.76 -17.78 -12.25
N HIS A 342 1.22 -16.74 -12.96
CA HIS A 342 0.33 -15.77 -13.58
C HIS A 342 -0.71 -16.45 -14.48
N THR A 343 -0.26 -17.35 -15.36
CA THR A 343 -1.16 -18.07 -16.27
C THR A 343 -2.18 -18.93 -15.52
N ALA A 344 -1.76 -19.65 -14.49
CA ALA A 344 -2.64 -20.50 -13.70
C ALA A 344 -3.71 -19.73 -12.92
N LEU A 345 -3.35 -18.53 -12.46
CA LEU A 345 -4.26 -17.69 -11.66
C LEU A 345 -5.21 -16.84 -12.51
N ALA A 346 -5.01 -16.76 -13.84
CA ALA A 346 -5.79 -15.88 -14.73
C ALA A 346 -7.30 -16.15 -14.70
N SER A 347 -7.72 -17.41 -14.57
CA SER A 347 -9.15 -17.75 -14.51
C SER A 347 -9.86 -17.20 -13.26
N LYS A 348 -9.11 -17.05 -12.14
CA LYS A 348 -9.66 -16.60 -10.87
C LYS A 348 -9.49 -15.09 -10.66
N TYR A 349 -8.32 -14.55 -11.02
CA TYR A 349 -7.92 -13.18 -10.69
C TYR A 349 -7.72 -12.27 -11.91
N GLY A 350 -7.84 -12.79 -13.13
CA GLY A 350 -7.62 -12.04 -14.39
C GLY A 350 -8.53 -10.83 -14.60
N HIS A 351 -9.63 -10.74 -13.83
CA HIS A 351 -10.53 -9.60 -13.83
C HIS A 351 -10.08 -8.46 -12.90
N MET A 352 -9.10 -8.70 -12.02
CA MET A 352 -8.65 -7.68 -11.06
C MET A 352 -7.74 -6.67 -11.74
N TYR A 353 -7.90 -5.40 -11.38
CA TYR A 353 -7.01 -4.34 -11.83
C TYR A 353 -5.57 -4.64 -11.42
N GLY A 354 -4.64 -4.45 -12.35
CA GLY A 354 -3.22 -4.75 -12.15
C GLY A 354 -2.81 -6.20 -12.43
N PHE A 355 -3.75 -7.12 -12.73
CA PHE A 355 -3.41 -8.53 -12.97
C PHE A 355 -2.38 -8.71 -14.11
N ASN A 356 -2.58 -8.02 -15.23
CA ASN A 356 -1.71 -8.10 -16.41
C ASN A 356 -0.54 -7.10 -16.39
N SER A 357 -0.28 -6.44 -15.26
CA SER A 357 0.78 -5.41 -15.15
C SER A 357 2.15 -5.95 -14.78
N GLY A 358 2.29 -7.25 -14.51
CA GLY A 358 3.49 -7.86 -13.95
C GLY A 358 3.50 -7.93 -12.41
N ALA A 359 2.43 -7.47 -11.75
CA ALA A 359 2.33 -7.55 -10.29
C ALA A 359 2.31 -9.00 -9.78
N VAL A 360 1.55 -9.88 -10.45
CA VAL A 360 1.47 -11.31 -10.07
C VAL A 360 2.85 -11.97 -10.10
N GLU A 361 3.65 -11.67 -11.11
CA GLU A 361 5.00 -12.21 -11.24
C GLU A 361 5.91 -11.74 -10.11
N THR A 362 5.79 -10.48 -9.67
CA THR A 362 6.59 -9.98 -8.55
C THR A 362 6.12 -10.57 -7.21
N HIS A 363 4.82 -10.75 -7.02
CA HIS A 363 4.27 -11.44 -5.86
C HIS A 363 4.72 -12.90 -5.80
N ALA A 364 4.65 -13.60 -6.93
CA ALA A 364 5.14 -14.97 -7.05
C ALA A 364 6.65 -15.06 -6.80
N ALA A 365 7.43 -14.08 -7.26
CA ALA A 365 8.87 -14.05 -7.02
C ALA A 365 9.21 -13.85 -5.54
N MET A 366 8.47 -13.00 -4.83
CA MET A 366 8.64 -12.81 -3.38
C MET A 366 8.30 -14.09 -2.62
N ILE A 367 7.17 -14.71 -2.94
CA ILE A 367 6.74 -15.96 -2.30
C ILE A 367 7.69 -17.11 -2.65
N LEU A 368 8.21 -17.15 -3.88
CA LEU A 368 9.22 -18.13 -4.28
C LEU A 368 10.50 -17.97 -3.43
N ALA A 369 10.98 -16.74 -3.26
CA ALA A 369 12.16 -16.47 -2.41
C ALA A 369 11.89 -16.90 -0.96
N ASP A 370 10.75 -16.55 -0.41
CA ASP A 370 10.30 -16.94 0.92
C ASP A 370 10.27 -18.48 1.09
N MET A 371 9.73 -19.21 0.11
CA MET A 371 9.63 -20.68 0.16
C MET A 371 10.98 -21.40 0.00
N ILE A 372 11.97 -20.76 -0.64
CA ILE A 372 13.32 -21.33 -0.79
C ILE A 372 14.14 -21.11 0.49
N ASP A 373 13.97 -19.95 1.14
CA ASP A 373 14.77 -19.57 2.30
C ASP A 373 14.26 -20.17 3.62
N HIS A 374 13.00 -20.66 3.63
CA HIS A 374 12.33 -21.23 4.81
C HIS A 374 11.71 -22.61 4.55
#